data_c416ba15e28f67cc1c91a5bbf32dd5e8
#
_entry.id   c416ba15e28f67cc1c91a5bbf32dd5e8
#
_cell.length_a   1.000
_cell.length_b   1.000
_cell.length_c   1.000
_cell.angle_alpha   90.00
_cell.angle_beta   90.00
_cell.angle_gamma   90.00
#
_symmetry.space_group_name_H-M   'P 1'
#
loop_
_entity.id
_entity.type
_entity.pdbx_description
1 polymer ?
#
loop_
_entity_poly.entity_id
_entity_poly.type
_entity_poly.pdbx_seq_one_letter_code
_entity_poly.pdbx_strand_id
1 'polypeptide(L)' 'MTLDRARQLLQVQADFGGFYNANSSKLILSEVMREHGQQAVDELIVGLGLDRIFGFRPGTRFEGGLALDHNKK' A
#
# COMPACT_ATOMS: atom_id res chain seq x y z
N MET A 1 -2.78 10.25 7.46
CA MET A 1 -3.85 10.55 6.48
C MET A 1 -5.11 9.77 6.79
N THR A 2 -6.23 10.23 6.31
CA THR A 2 -7.46 9.49 6.52
C THR A 2 -7.52 8.31 5.56
N LEU A 3 -8.38 7.35 5.87
CA LEU A 3 -8.56 6.20 4.97
C LEU A 3 -9.16 6.63 3.64
N ASP A 4 -10.04 7.62 3.65
CA ASP A 4 -10.59 8.13 2.40
C ASP A 4 -9.51 8.72 1.52
N ARG A 5 -8.60 9.47 2.11
CA ARG A 5 -7.51 10.04 1.36
C ARG A 5 -6.58 8.97 0.82
N ALA A 6 -6.27 7.98 1.66
CA ALA A 6 -5.43 6.88 1.22
C ALA A 6 -6.07 6.15 0.06
N ARG A 7 -7.39 5.92 0.13
CA ARG A 7 -8.09 5.24 -0.94
C ARG A 7 -8.00 6.03 -2.24
N GLN A 8 -8.20 7.34 -2.17
CA GLN A 8 -8.11 8.18 -3.35
C GLN A 8 -6.72 8.13 -3.97
N LEU A 9 -5.70 8.23 -3.15
CA LEU A 9 -4.34 8.20 -3.66
C LEU A 9 -3.98 6.85 -4.26
N LEU A 10 -4.40 5.78 -3.62
CA LEU A 10 -4.14 4.45 -4.13
C LEU A 10 -4.91 4.18 -5.41
N GLN A 11 -6.13 4.72 -5.52
CA GLN A 11 -6.90 4.55 -6.73
C GLN A 11 -6.21 5.20 -7.93
N VAL A 12 -5.63 6.36 -7.72
CA VAL A 12 -4.88 7.03 -8.77
C VAL A 12 -3.70 6.16 -9.22
N GLN A 13 -2.98 5.61 -8.26
CA GLN A 13 -1.85 4.74 -8.59
C GLN A 13 -2.32 3.49 -9.34
N ALA A 14 -3.42 2.92 -8.90
CA ALA A 14 -3.95 1.72 -9.53
C ALA A 14 -4.40 1.99 -10.96
N ASP A 15 -4.99 3.15 -11.21
CA ASP A 15 -5.45 3.49 -12.53
C ASP A 15 -4.32 3.59 -13.54
N PHE A 16 -3.17 4.08 -13.09
CA PHE A 16 -2.00 4.12 -13.96
C PHE A 16 -1.37 2.75 -14.12
N GLY A 17 -1.37 1.97 -13.06
CA GLY A 17 -0.77 0.64 -13.08
C GLY A 17 0.74 0.69 -13.20
N GLY A 18 1.34 -0.47 -13.34
CA GLY A 18 2.74 -0.58 -13.64
C GLY A 18 3.64 -0.57 -12.42
N PHE A 19 4.90 -0.87 -12.66
CA PHE A 19 5.87 -1.02 -11.58
C PHE A 19 6.17 0.29 -10.87
N TYR A 20 6.16 1.38 -11.61
CA TYR A 20 6.55 2.66 -11.01
C TYR A 20 5.61 3.05 -9.89
N ASN A 21 4.35 2.74 -10.08
CA ASN A 21 3.35 3.16 -9.10
C ASN A 21 3.26 2.20 -7.92
N ALA A 22 3.85 1.03 -8.04
CA ALA A 22 3.86 0.08 -6.93
C ALA A 22 4.64 0.63 -5.75
N ASN A 23 5.77 1.28 -5.99
CA ASN A 23 6.57 1.82 -4.90
C ASN A 23 5.83 2.95 -4.18
N SER A 24 5.18 3.82 -4.94
CA SER A 24 4.39 4.88 -4.33
C SER A 24 3.26 4.29 -3.50
N SER A 25 2.62 3.26 -4.02
CA SER A 25 1.54 2.61 -3.29
C SER A 25 2.03 1.98 -2.00
N LYS A 26 3.23 1.39 -2.01
CA LYS A 26 3.79 0.82 -0.79
C LYS A 26 3.99 1.88 0.28
N LEU A 27 4.43 3.07 -0.11
CA LEU A 27 4.61 4.13 0.85
C LEU A 27 3.29 4.57 1.46
N ILE A 28 2.25 4.67 0.63
CA ILE A 28 0.93 5.01 1.14
C ILE A 28 0.44 3.94 2.10
N LEU A 29 0.60 2.68 1.72
CA LEU A 29 0.15 1.59 2.56
C LEU A 29 0.93 1.50 3.87
N SER A 30 2.22 1.85 3.84
CA SER A 30 2.98 1.84 5.08
C SER A 30 2.49 2.92 6.05
N GLU A 31 2.07 4.04 5.52
CA GLU A 31 1.49 5.07 6.36
C GLU A 31 0.14 4.64 6.92
N VAL A 32 -0.67 3.98 6.11
CA VAL A 32 -1.94 3.44 6.58
C VAL A 32 -1.71 2.39 7.66
N MET A 33 -0.71 1.54 7.45
CA MET A 33 -0.36 0.52 8.44
C MET A 33 -0.02 1.15 9.78
N ARG A 34 0.78 2.20 9.76
CA ARG A 34 1.22 2.86 10.98
C ARG A 34 0.08 3.55 11.69
N GLU A 35 -0.84 4.14 10.94
CA GLU A 35 -1.90 4.95 11.54
C GLU A 35 -3.18 4.17 11.81
N HIS A 36 -3.48 3.17 10.98
CA HIS A 36 -4.77 2.49 11.04
C HIS A 36 -4.66 0.99 11.24
N GLY A 37 -3.51 0.41 11.00
CA GLY A 37 -3.29 -1.01 11.27
C GLY A 37 -3.47 -1.90 10.07
N GLN A 38 -3.17 -3.18 10.30
CA GLN A 38 -3.15 -4.17 9.23
C GLN A 38 -4.52 -4.38 8.59
N GLN A 39 -5.57 -4.36 9.38
CA GLN A 39 -6.89 -4.62 8.83
C GLN A 39 -7.27 -3.57 7.79
N ALA A 40 -6.96 -2.31 8.05
CA ALA A 40 -7.25 -1.24 7.10
C ALA A 40 -6.46 -1.43 5.82
N VAL A 41 -5.19 -1.83 5.94
CA VAL A 41 -4.36 -2.10 4.78
C VAL A 41 -4.96 -3.23 3.95
N ASP A 42 -5.37 -4.30 4.61
CA ASP A 42 -5.93 -5.44 3.91
C ASP A 42 -7.20 -5.07 3.17
N GLU A 43 -8.04 -4.25 3.79
CA GLU A 43 -9.27 -3.82 3.16
C GLU A 43 -9.01 -2.98 1.92
N LEU A 44 -7.99 -2.14 1.97
CA LEU A 44 -7.64 -1.34 0.81
C LEU A 44 -7.09 -2.23 -0.31
N ILE A 45 -6.27 -3.19 0.03
CA ILE A 45 -5.72 -4.09 -0.97
C ILE A 45 -6.84 -4.82 -1.71
N VAL A 46 -7.75 -5.42 -0.95
CA VAL A 46 -8.83 -6.19 -1.55
C VAL A 46 -9.81 -5.29 -2.27
N GLY A 47 -10.19 -4.19 -1.63
CA GLY A 47 -11.21 -3.31 -2.17
C GLY A 47 -10.82 -2.63 -3.46
N LEU A 48 -9.55 -2.33 -3.62
CA LEU A 48 -9.05 -1.66 -4.82
C LEU A 48 -8.41 -2.62 -5.81
N GLY A 49 -8.34 -3.90 -5.48
CA GLY A 49 -7.75 -4.88 -6.37
C GLY A 49 -6.25 -4.77 -6.48
N LEU A 50 -5.60 -4.25 -5.46
CA LEU A 50 -4.15 -4.06 -5.52
C LEU A 50 -3.40 -5.37 -5.55
N ASP A 51 -4.02 -6.44 -5.11
CA ASP A 51 -3.42 -7.75 -5.20
C ASP A 51 -3.24 -8.18 -6.64
N ARG A 52 -4.15 -7.79 -7.51
CA ARG A 52 -4.04 -8.12 -8.93
C ARG A 52 -3.20 -7.10 -9.69
N ILE A 53 -3.31 -5.83 -9.32
CA ILE A 53 -2.64 -4.77 -10.06
C ILE A 53 -1.16 -4.72 -9.73
N PHE A 54 -0.82 -4.80 -8.45
CA PHE A 54 0.56 -4.68 -7.99
C PHE A 54 1.11 -5.94 -7.37
N GLY A 55 0.27 -6.94 -7.14
CA GLY A 55 0.72 -8.17 -6.50
C GLY A 55 0.81 -8.09 -4.98
N PHE A 56 0.20 -7.09 -4.37
CA PHE A 56 0.22 -6.98 -2.92
C PHE A 56 -0.77 -7.96 -2.31
N ARG A 57 -0.32 -8.72 -1.34
CA ARG A 57 -1.19 -9.70 -0.70
C ARG A 57 -1.77 -9.15 0.58
N PRO A 58 -3.06 -9.42 0.86
CA PRO A 58 -3.60 -9.10 2.17
C PRO A 58 -2.75 -9.81 3.24
N GLY A 59 -2.54 -9.13 4.35
CA GLY A 59 -1.69 -9.65 5.40
C GLY A 59 -0.24 -9.23 5.30
N THR A 60 0.15 -8.63 4.19
CA THR A 60 1.51 -8.12 4.04
C THR A 60 1.70 -6.90 4.94
N ARG A 61 2.82 -6.86 5.63
CA ARG A 61 3.13 -5.73 6.48
C ARG A 61 3.93 -4.72 5.69
N PHE A 62 3.45 -3.50 5.68
CA PHE A 62 4.13 -2.39 5.00
C PHE A 62 4.70 -1.47 6.07
N GLU A 63 5.96 -1.67 6.40
CA GLU A 63 6.57 -0.91 7.48
C GLU A 63 7.77 -0.17 6.97
N GLY A 64 7.85 1.11 7.29
CA GLY A 64 9.04 1.87 7.04
C GLY A 64 9.36 2.15 5.60
N GLY A 65 8.48 1.81 4.70
CA GLY A 65 8.73 2.07 3.29
C GLY A 65 9.83 1.21 2.72
N LEU A 66 10.41 1.69 1.65
CA LEU A 66 11.36 0.89 0.89
C LEU A 66 12.73 0.80 1.52
N ALA A 67 13.13 1.86 2.18
CA ALA A 67 14.50 1.94 2.64
C ALA A 67 14.83 0.94 3.71
N LEU A 68 13.85 0.51 4.44
CA LEU A 68 14.13 -0.37 5.57
C LEU A 68 14.37 -1.79 5.17
N ASP A 69 13.90 -2.18 4.01
CA ASP A 69 13.92 -3.58 3.65
C ASP A 69 15.31 -4.14 3.62
N HIS A 70 16.26 -3.38 3.13
CA HIS A 70 17.57 -3.93 2.98
C HIS A 70 18.49 -3.63 4.14
N ASN A 71 18.01 -2.87 5.08
CA ASN A 71 18.80 -2.62 6.25
C ASN A 71 18.85 -3.75 7.19
N LYS A 72 18.20 -4.62 6.87
CA LYS A 72 18.23 -5.69 7.71
C LYS A 72 19.38 -6.41 7.57
N LYS A 73 19.87 -6.00 7.28
CA LYS A 73 20.78 -6.58 7.33
C LYS A 73 21.15 -6.68 7.81
#